data_6fdcf93548a53473c797fe5c3e5cfcff
#
_entry.id   6fdcf93548a53473c797fe5c3e5cfcff
#
_cell.length_a   1.000
_cell.length_b   1.000
_cell.length_c   1.000
_cell.angle_alpha   90.00
_cell.angle_beta   90.00
_cell.angle_gamma   90.00
#
_symmetry.space_group_name_H-M   'P 1'
#
loop_
_entity.id
_entity.type
_entity.pdbx_description
1 polymer ?
#
loop_
_entity_poly.entity_id
_entity_poly.type
_entity_poly.pdbx_seq_one_letter_code
_entity_poly.pdbx_strand_id
1 'polypeptide(L)'
;TSPCTRWSCPLNNDRPDRLAATLALDESVGRVRLVSPARARALDGLGIRTVRDLATHFPRRYIDLSRKATVAAGVIGEQCTVEGAVHEIKLKKPKPRLTLVELSLVDGTGVLMVTCFRQPWLMDQVKPGMRIAVAGKLEFNYGFKRMTNPYLEVLDGEGAAEGMIIPVHPACEKISAAWMRRLVGNALEAVRGLHDPLPLELRAKYRLMSRGAALSCIHFPHAMDEVAEARRRLVYEELLLLELMLMRESRERTDGCEPVVHAVDGPRMTALAEAVPFRLTDEQEEAKRDILAALAAPQTANHLLLGYVGTGKTVVAAFALAAAADTGAQALLMAPTEVLARQ
;
A
#
# COMPACT_ATOMS: atom_id res chain seq x y z
N THR A 1 -9.07 16.34 -26.21
CA THR A 1 -8.90 15.15 -27.06
C THR A 1 -7.43 14.89 -27.26
N SER A 2 -6.80 14.17 -26.32
CA SER A 2 -5.46 13.64 -26.51
C SER A 2 -5.59 12.18 -26.91
N PRO A 3 -4.86 11.71 -27.93
CA PRO A 3 -4.92 10.35 -28.37
C PRO A 3 -4.24 9.44 -27.34
N CYS A 4 -4.95 8.41 -26.96
CA CYS A 4 -4.45 7.29 -26.17
C CYS A 4 -3.34 6.59 -27.00
N THR A 5 -2.09 6.98 -26.79
CA THR A 5 -0.94 6.36 -27.45
C THR A 5 -0.73 4.95 -26.87
N ARG A 6 -0.66 4.01 -27.76
CA ARG A 6 -0.37 2.58 -27.58
C ARG A 6 0.68 2.35 -26.49
N TRP A 7 0.30 1.63 -25.46
CA TRP A 7 1.17 1.10 -24.45
C TRP A 7 2.04 0.00 -25.04
N SER A 8 3.24 0.33 -25.48
CA SER A 8 4.28 -0.63 -25.76
C SER A 8 5.13 -0.80 -24.50
N CYS A 9 4.89 -1.86 -23.76
CA CYS A 9 5.79 -2.31 -22.71
C CYS A 9 7.12 -2.68 -23.36
N PRO A 10 8.28 -2.16 -22.93
CA PRO A 10 9.58 -2.56 -23.47
C PRO A 10 10.03 -3.87 -22.83
N LEU A 11 9.25 -4.92 -23.01
CA LEU A 11 9.70 -6.28 -22.79
C LEU A 11 10.12 -6.81 -24.16
N ASN A 12 11.43 -6.98 -24.29
CA ASN A 12 12.17 -7.46 -25.45
C ASN A 12 11.36 -8.47 -26.30
N ASN A 13 10.93 -8.04 -27.47
CA ASN A 13 9.97 -8.73 -28.32
C ASN A 13 10.64 -9.68 -29.32
N ASP A 14 11.90 -10.09 -29.09
CA ASP A 14 12.67 -10.95 -29.96
C ASP A 14 12.80 -12.38 -29.43
N ARG A 15 11.68 -13.07 -29.18
CA ARG A 15 11.63 -14.55 -29.24
C ARG A 15 10.26 -14.98 -29.73
N PRO A 16 10.17 -15.65 -30.91
CA PRO A 16 8.91 -16.19 -31.36
C PRO A 16 8.49 -17.39 -30.50
N ASP A 17 7.20 -17.45 -30.26
CA ASP A 17 6.40 -18.61 -29.93
C ASP A 17 6.85 -19.55 -28.79
N ARG A 18 6.66 -19.10 -27.55
CA ARG A 18 5.99 -19.96 -26.57
C ARG A 18 4.81 -19.18 -26.04
N LEU A 19 3.60 -19.57 -26.41
CA LEU A 19 2.37 -19.23 -25.69
C LEU A 19 2.64 -19.53 -24.21
N ALA A 20 3.00 -18.50 -23.45
CA ALA A 20 3.19 -18.64 -22.03
C ALA A 20 1.84 -19.10 -21.48
N ALA A 21 1.82 -20.27 -20.87
CA ALA A 21 0.61 -20.82 -20.27
C ALA A 21 0.03 -19.74 -19.34
N THR A 22 -1.20 -19.31 -19.63
CA THR A 22 -1.90 -18.35 -18.78
C THR A 22 -2.15 -19.02 -17.44
N LEU A 23 -1.55 -18.51 -16.38
CA LEU A 23 -1.73 -19.01 -15.02
C LEU A 23 -2.93 -18.34 -14.38
N ALA A 24 -3.73 -19.12 -13.65
CA ALA A 24 -4.74 -18.57 -12.76
C ALA A 24 -4.07 -17.93 -11.52
N LEU A 25 -4.69 -16.90 -10.97
CA LEU A 25 -4.15 -16.18 -9.81
C LEU A 25 -3.93 -17.09 -8.58
N ASP A 26 -4.79 -18.09 -8.40
CA ASP A 26 -4.76 -18.99 -7.24
C ASP A 26 -3.85 -20.21 -7.45
N GLU A 27 -3.19 -20.30 -8.61
CA GLU A 27 -2.19 -21.33 -8.84
C GLU A 27 -0.94 -21.10 -8.00
N SER A 28 -0.21 -22.21 -7.74
CA SER A 28 1.05 -22.17 -6.99
C SER A 28 2.07 -21.23 -7.66
N VAL A 29 2.73 -20.41 -6.86
CA VAL A 29 3.85 -19.55 -7.30
C VAL A 29 4.98 -20.33 -7.96
N GLY A 30 5.14 -21.61 -7.64
CA GLY A 30 6.14 -22.50 -8.25
C GLY A 30 5.97 -22.70 -9.76
N ARG A 31 4.79 -22.37 -10.34
CA ARG A 31 4.54 -22.41 -11.78
C ARG A 31 5.03 -21.17 -12.53
N VAL A 32 5.33 -20.10 -11.81
CA VAL A 32 5.84 -18.87 -12.42
C VAL A 32 7.24 -19.12 -12.96
N ARG A 33 7.51 -18.60 -14.15
CA ARG A 33 8.81 -18.71 -14.82
C ARG A 33 9.92 -18.23 -13.88
N LEU A 34 11.04 -18.96 -13.83
CA LEU A 34 12.23 -18.73 -13.00
C LEU A 34 12.02 -18.99 -11.49
N VAL A 35 10.87 -19.46 -11.04
CA VAL A 35 10.68 -19.92 -9.67
C VAL A 35 11.13 -21.38 -9.58
N SER A 36 12.33 -21.61 -9.02
CA SER A 36 12.81 -22.94 -8.66
C SER A 36 12.21 -23.42 -7.33
N PRO A 37 12.26 -24.75 -7.00
CA PRO A 37 11.79 -25.23 -5.70
C PRO A 37 12.43 -24.53 -4.49
N ALA A 38 13.70 -24.14 -4.61
CA ALA A 38 14.41 -23.40 -3.56
C ALA A 38 13.85 -21.96 -3.40
N ARG A 39 13.55 -21.30 -4.54
CA ARG A 39 12.92 -19.97 -4.53
C ARG A 39 11.47 -20.02 -4.03
N ALA A 40 10.71 -21.05 -4.41
CA ALA A 40 9.34 -21.23 -3.92
C ALA A 40 9.32 -21.34 -2.37
N ARG A 41 10.25 -22.10 -1.77
CA ARG A 41 10.41 -22.16 -0.31
C ARG A 41 10.82 -20.83 0.31
N ALA A 42 11.62 -20.03 -0.37
CA ALA A 42 12.01 -18.71 0.11
C ALA A 42 10.84 -17.70 0.00
N LEU A 43 10.02 -17.79 -1.04
CA LEU A 43 8.79 -17.02 -1.21
C LEU A 43 7.73 -17.40 -0.16
N ASP A 44 7.58 -18.69 0.17
CA ASP A 44 6.68 -19.14 1.24
C ASP A 44 7.05 -18.54 2.60
N GLY A 45 8.34 -18.38 2.88
CA GLY A 45 8.82 -17.65 4.06
C GLY A 45 8.45 -16.17 4.12
N LEU A 46 8.06 -15.57 2.98
CA LEU A 46 7.51 -14.21 2.85
C LEU A 46 5.98 -14.20 2.79
N GLY A 47 5.32 -15.36 2.93
CA GLY A 47 3.87 -15.51 2.81
C GLY A 47 3.37 -15.57 1.36
N ILE A 48 4.27 -15.70 0.37
CA ILE A 48 3.94 -15.72 -1.06
C ILE A 48 3.85 -17.18 -1.52
N ARG A 49 2.63 -17.69 -1.70
CA ARG A 49 2.34 -19.08 -2.06
C ARG A 49 1.70 -19.21 -3.43
N THR A 50 0.94 -18.21 -3.83
CA THR A 50 0.18 -18.18 -5.08
C THR A 50 0.73 -17.14 -6.04
N VAL A 51 0.32 -17.22 -7.31
CA VAL A 51 0.59 -16.18 -8.31
C VAL A 51 -0.03 -14.85 -7.89
N ARG A 52 -1.21 -14.89 -7.25
CA ARG A 52 -1.88 -13.73 -6.67
C ARG A 52 -1.00 -13.03 -5.65
N ASP A 53 -0.47 -13.77 -4.68
CA ASP A 53 0.38 -13.20 -3.62
C ASP A 53 1.61 -12.52 -4.21
N LEU A 54 2.21 -13.11 -5.25
CA LEU A 54 3.36 -12.53 -5.93
C LEU A 54 2.98 -11.27 -6.72
N ALA A 55 1.85 -11.28 -7.44
CA ALA A 55 1.36 -10.12 -8.20
C ALA A 55 0.87 -8.96 -7.30
N THR A 56 0.51 -9.25 -6.05
CA THR A 56 0.11 -8.25 -5.04
C THR A 56 1.21 -7.97 -4.01
N HIS A 57 2.41 -8.50 -4.20
CA HIS A 57 3.56 -8.20 -3.35
C HIS A 57 4.12 -6.81 -3.68
N PHE A 58 3.43 -5.78 -3.23
CA PHE A 58 3.67 -4.39 -3.62
C PHE A 58 5.01 -3.84 -3.11
N PRO A 59 5.63 -2.92 -3.88
CA PRO A 59 6.84 -2.22 -3.45
C PRO A 59 6.58 -1.39 -2.20
N ARG A 60 7.55 -1.36 -1.29
CA ARG A 60 7.52 -0.50 -0.09
C ARG A 60 7.91 0.95 -0.41
N ARG A 61 8.76 1.15 -1.40
CA ARG A 61 9.24 2.46 -1.83
C ARG A 61 9.68 2.40 -3.30
N TYR A 62 9.83 3.57 -3.87
CA TYR A 62 10.35 3.76 -5.22
C TYR A 62 11.62 4.59 -5.15
N ILE A 63 12.55 4.30 -6.04
CA ILE A 63 13.78 5.07 -6.23
C ILE A 63 13.69 5.67 -7.61
N ASP A 64 13.58 6.97 -7.65
CA ASP A 64 13.51 7.73 -8.89
C ASP A 64 14.93 7.99 -9.39
N LEU A 65 15.33 7.28 -10.44
CA LEU A 65 16.60 7.48 -11.15
C LEU A 65 16.50 8.54 -12.24
N SER A 66 15.33 9.12 -12.48
CA SER A 66 15.14 10.12 -13.55
C SER A 66 15.83 11.45 -13.26
N ARG A 67 16.09 11.76 -11.97
CA ARG A 67 16.81 12.95 -11.56
C ARG A 67 18.31 12.80 -11.74
N LYS A 68 18.75 12.65 -12.99
CA LYS A 68 20.17 12.51 -13.31
C LYS A 68 20.90 13.83 -13.07
N ALA A 69 22.03 13.75 -12.39
CA ALA A 69 22.96 14.85 -12.19
C ALA A 69 24.38 14.36 -12.42
N THR A 70 25.25 15.22 -12.94
CA THR A 70 26.69 14.95 -12.93
C THR A 70 27.27 15.20 -11.54
N VAL A 71 28.44 14.64 -11.26
CA VAL A 71 29.12 14.88 -9.98
C VAL A 71 29.33 16.38 -9.75
N ALA A 72 29.69 17.14 -10.80
CA ALA A 72 29.88 18.58 -10.68
C ALA A 72 28.57 19.33 -10.39
N ALA A 73 27.49 19.02 -11.12
CA ALA A 73 26.21 19.73 -11.06
C ALA A 73 25.31 19.32 -9.87
N GLY A 74 25.56 18.17 -9.26
CA GLY A 74 24.75 17.70 -8.12
C GLY A 74 24.77 18.67 -6.94
N VAL A 75 23.58 19.01 -6.42
CA VAL A 75 23.39 19.92 -5.28
C VAL A 75 23.51 19.15 -3.97
N ILE A 76 24.33 19.68 -3.05
CA ILE A 76 24.53 19.08 -1.73
C ILE A 76 23.24 19.17 -0.93
N GLY A 77 22.85 18.05 -0.31
CA GLY A 77 21.63 17.93 0.48
C GLY A 77 20.42 17.42 -0.31
N GLU A 78 20.46 17.43 -1.64
CA GLU A 78 19.39 16.91 -2.49
C GLU A 78 19.58 15.43 -2.86
N GLN A 79 18.49 14.79 -3.24
CA GLN A 79 18.53 13.44 -3.82
C GLN A 79 18.74 13.54 -5.33
N CYS A 80 19.76 12.85 -5.82
CA CYS A 80 20.04 12.76 -7.26
C CYS A 80 20.59 11.37 -7.62
N THR A 81 20.60 11.10 -8.91
CA THR A 81 21.22 9.92 -9.50
C THR A 81 22.45 10.35 -10.26
N VAL A 82 23.59 9.73 -9.94
CA VAL A 82 24.86 9.93 -10.63
C VAL A 82 25.23 8.63 -11.35
N GLU A 83 25.48 8.71 -12.65
CA GLU A 83 25.99 7.61 -13.44
C GLU A 83 27.49 7.79 -13.70
N GLY A 84 28.25 6.72 -13.64
CA GLY A 84 29.68 6.80 -13.92
C GLY A 84 30.35 5.43 -13.94
N ALA A 85 31.63 5.43 -14.21
CA ALA A 85 32.46 4.24 -14.15
C ALA A 85 33.07 4.07 -12.75
N VAL A 86 33.09 2.84 -12.27
CA VAL A 86 33.77 2.50 -11.02
C VAL A 86 35.27 2.57 -11.23
N HIS A 87 35.93 3.49 -10.58
CA HIS A 87 37.40 3.61 -10.64
C HIS A 87 38.05 2.63 -9.65
N GLU A 88 37.57 2.59 -8.41
CA GLU A 88 38.12 1.73 -7.36
C GLU A 88 37.01 1.26 -6.43
N ILE A 89 37.14 0.04 -5.90
CA ILE A 89 36.27 -0.50 -4.86
C ILE A 89 37.12 -1.17 -3.78
N LYS A 90 36.86 -0.86 -2.51
CA LYS A 90 37.61 -1.35 -1.35
C LYS A 90 36.69 -1.83 -0.23
N LEU A 91 37.04 -2.97 0.35
CA LEU A 91 36.41 -3.47 1.56
C LEU A 91 37.22 -2.99 2.78
N LYS A 92 36.60 -2.25 3.69
CA LYS A 92 37.20 -1.78 4.94
C LYS A 92 36.48 -2.40 6.13
N LYS A 93 37.22 -2.73 7.17
CA LYS A 93 36.69 -3.22 8.45
C LYS A 93 37.20 -2.33 9.60
N PRO A 94 36.64 -1.11 9.75
CA PRO A 94 37.13 -0.18 10.78
C PRO A 94 36.90 -0.66 12.20
N LYS A 95 35.95 -1.58 12.43
CA LYS A 95 35.68 -2.24 13.72
C LYS A 95 35.32 -3.71 13.48
N PRO A 96 35.46 -4.62 14.47
CA PRO A 96 35.23 -6.07 14.30
C PRO A 96 33.86 -6.46 13.76
N ARG A 97 32.82 -5.63 13.98
CA ARG A 97 31.44 -5.89 13.53
C ARG A 97 30.95 -4.92 12.46
N LEU A 98 31.81 -4.04 11.97
CA LEU A 98 31.45 -3.02 10.99
C LEU A 98 32.20 -3.26 9.68
N THR A 99 31.48 -3.76 8.67
CA THR A 99 31.99 -3.89 7.31
C THR A 99 31.52 -2.69 6.48
N LEU A 100 32.45 -2.09 5.75
CA LEU A 100 32.26 -0.91 4.93
C LEU A 100 32.82 -1.21 3.55
N VAL A 101 32.02 -1.01 2.51
CA VAL A 101 32.47 -1.00 1.12
C VAL A 101 32.55 0.46 0.68
N GLU A 102 33.70 0.91 0.30
CA GLU A 102 33.92 2.22 -0.34
C GLU A 102 34.23 2.00 -1.82
N LEU A 103 33.56 2.75 -2.66
CA LEU A 103 33.87 2.81 -4.09
C LEU A 103 33.95 4.27 -4.54
N SER A 104 34.83 4.52 -5.50
CA SER A 104 34.92 5.79 -6.20
C SER A 104 34.31 5.66 -7.58
N LEU A 105 33.36 6.56 -7.89
CA LEU A 105 32.67 6.65 -9.16
C LEU A 105 33.13 7.89 -9.91
N VAL A 106 33.44 7.75 -11.18
CA VAL A 106 33.91 8.85 -12.04
C VAL A 106 32.95 9.01 -13.22
N ASP A 107 32.47 10.23 -13.43
CA ASP A 107 31.53 10.56 -14.54
C ASP A 107 32.12 11.52 -15.58
N GLY A 108 33.43 11.79 -15.53
CA GLY A 108 34.09 12.77 -16.38
C GLY A 108 34.01 14.22 -15.90
N THR A 109 33.12 14.55 -14.94
CA THR A 109 33.01 15.90 -14.34
C THR A 109 33.60 15.96 -12.93
N GLY A 110 33.79 14.79 -12.31
CA GLY A 110 34.33 14.68 -10.96
C GLY A 110 34.34 13.27 -10.41
N VAL A 111 34.67 13.17 -9.13
CA VAL A 111 34.70 11.90 -8.39
C VAL A 111 33.67 11.94 -7.29
N LEU A 112 32.80 10.92 -7.26
CA LEU A 112 31.84 10.67 -6.20
C LEU A 112 32.32 9.53 -5.33
N MET A 113 32.42 9.75 -4.03
CA MET A 113 32.71 8.70 -3.07
C MET A 113 31.41 8.05 -2.59
N VAL A 114 31.28 6.76 -2.77
CA VAL A 114 30.11 5.98 -2.32
C VAL A 114 30.52 5.07 -1.19
N THR A 115 29.75 5.11 -0.11
CA THR A 115 30.01 4.31 1.10
C THR A 115 28.81 3.44 1.41
N CYS A 116 28.99 2.12 1.40
CA CYS A 116 27.94 1.14 1.70
C CYS A 116 28.27 0.37 2.97
N PHE A 117 27.40 0.48 3.99
CA PHE A 117 27.55 -0.22 5.26
C PHE A 117 26.92 -1.61 5.22
N ARG A 118 27.62 -2.61 5.76
CA ARG A 118 27.13 -3.99 5.89
C ARG A 118 26.74 -4.66 4.57
N GLN A 119 27.38 -4.31 3.46
CA GLN A 119 27.10 -4.83 2.13
C GLN A 119 28.35 -5.44 1.47
N PRO A 120 29.01 -6.45 2.07
CA PRO A 120 30.24 -7.03 1.53
C PRO A 120 30.06 -7.70 0.16
N TRP A 121 28.82 -8.17 -0.15
CA TRP A 121 28.50 -8.79 -1.43
C TRP A 121 28.66 -7.85 -2.64
N LEU A 122 28.71 -6.53 -2.43
CA LEU A 122 29.00 -5.57 -3.50
C LEU A 122 30.37 -5.80 -4.14
N MET A 123 31.33 -6.34 -3.38
CA MET A 123 32.67 -6.69 -3.90
C MET A 123 32.59 -7.77 -5.02
N ASP A 124 31.57 -8.62 -5.00
CA ASP A 124 31.36 -9.67 -5.98
C ASP A 124 30.58 -9.18 -7.19
N GLN A 125 29.68 -8.22 -6.98
CA GLN A 125 28.76 -7.70 -8.00
C GLN A 125 29.33 -6.53 -8.79
N VAL A 126 30.20 -5.72 -8.18
CA VAL A 126 30.75 -4.49 -8.77
C VAL A 126 32.26 -4.63 -8.93
N LYS A 127 32.75 -4.35 -10.12
CA LYS A 127 34.18 -4.40 -10.43
C LYS A 127 34.66 -3.06 -10.99
N PRO A 128 35.95 -2.71 -10.82
CA PRO A 128 36.52 -1.57 -11.50
C PRO A 128 36.27 -1.62 -13.02
N GLY A 129 35.94 -0.47 -13.59
CA GLY A 129 35.61 -0.32 -15.01
C GLY A 129 34.12 -0.48 -15.34
N MET A 130 33.31 -1.12 -14.48
CA MET A 130 31.86 -1.22 -14.70
C MET A 130 31.17 0.14 -14.60
N ARG A 131 30.16 0.36 -15.45
CA ARG A 131 29.27 1.51 -15.33
C ARG A 131 28.15 1.20 -14.35
N ILE A 132 27.93 2.09 -13.41
CA ILE A 132 26.87 1.98 -12.41
C ILE A 132 26.12 3.32 -12.27
N ALA A 133 24.85 3.22 -11.88
CA ALA A 133 24.06 4.34 -11.40
C ALA A 133 23.94 4.25 -9.88
N VAL A 134 24.15 5.36 -9.20
CA VAL A 134 23.96 5.48 -7.77
C VAL A 134 22.94 6.58 -7.46
N ALA A 135 21.89 6.24 -6.72
CA ALA A 135 20.84 7.17 -6.35
C ALA A 135 20.80 7.35 -4.83
N GLY A 136 20.92 8.58 -4.39
CA GLY A 136 20.94 8.90 -2.98
C GLY A 136 21.06 10.39 -2.70
N LYS A 137 21.11 10.71 -1.41
CA LYS A 137 21.35 12.08 -0.96
C LYS A 137 22.83 12.41 -1.14
N LEU A 138 23.09 13.53 -1.82
CA LEU A 138 24.44 14.01 -2.03
C LEU A 138 24.93 14.79 -0.80
N GLU A 139 26.06 14.39 -0.25
CA GLU A 139 26.72 15.00 0.91
C GLU A 139 28.09 15.50 0.52
N PHE A 140 28.64 16.43 1.28
CA PHE A 140 30.02 16.87 1.12
C PHE A 140 30.79 16.66 2.42
N ASN A 141 31.73 15.73 2.41
CA ASN A 141 32.57 15.42 3.57
C ASN A 141 34.00 15.10 3.14
N TYR A 142 34.99 15.53 3.92
CA TYR A 142 36.41 15.27 3.68
C TYR A 142 36.90 15.71 2.30
N GLY A 143 36.36 16.83 1.79
CA GLY A 143 36.79 17.39 0.50
C GLY A 143 36.21 16.74 -0.74
N PHE A 144 35.30 15.74 -0.59
CA PHE A 144 34.66 15.04 -1.69
C PHE A 144 33.14 15.04 -1.59
N LYS A 145 32.48 15.06 -2.73
CA LYS A 145 31.07 14.70 -2.83
C LYS A 145 30.90 13.22 -2.51
N ARG A 146 29.91 12.89 -1.68
CA ARG A 146 29.71 11.54 -1.14
C ARG A 146 28.24 11.17 -1.13
N MET A 147 27.98 9.88 -1.27
CA MET A 147 26.68 9.26 -0.97
C MET A 147 26.85 8.13 0.02
N THR A 148 25.98 8.09 1.05
CA THR A 148 26.01 7.08 2.11
C THR A 148 24.84 6.13 1.93
N ASN A 149 25.12 4.83 1.79
CA ASN A 149 24.14 3.78 1.50
C ASN A 149 23.16 4.14 0.34
N PRO A 150 23.66 4.63 -0.81
CA PRO A 150 22.77 4.89 -1.93
C PRO A 150 22.20 3.59 -2.48
N TYR A 151 21.14 3.71 -3.25
CA TYR A 151 20.77 2.64 -4.16
C TYR A 151 21.81 2.55 -5.29
N LEU A 152 22.17 1.32 -5.65
CA LEU A 152 23.18 1.06 -6.66
C LEU A 152 22.61 0.09 -7.70
N GLU A 153 22.69 0.44 -8.97
CA GLU A 153 22.31 -0.39 -10.12
C GLU A 153 23.49 -0.51 -11.08
N VAL A 154 23.78 -1.72 -11.53
CA VAL A 154 24.83 -1.96 -12.56
C VAL A 154 24.20 -1.71 -13.93
N LEU A 155 24.81 -0.82 -14.72
CA LEU A 155 24.32 -0.44 -16.04
C LEU A 155 24.84 -1.33 -17.16
N ASP A 156 25.96 -2.03 -16.93
CA ASP A 156 26.55 -2.96 -17.87
C ASP A 156 25.87 -4.33 -17.74
N GLY A 157 24.83 -4.60 -18.54
CA GLY A 157 24.16 -5.89 -18.53
C GLY A 157 22.76 -5.88 -19.15
N GLU A 158 22.25 -7.06 -19.48
CA GLU A 158 20.87 -7.26 -19.92
C GLU A 158 19.90 -6.78 -18.82
N GLY A 159 19.24 -5.66 -19.04
CA GLY A 159 18.23 -5.11 -18.14
C GLY A 159 18.63 -3.81 -17.43
N ALA A 160 19.64 -3.11 -17.93
CA ALA A 160 19.95 -1.75 -17.48
C ALA A 160 18.73 -0.84 -17.62
N ALA A 161 18.30 -0.29 -16.50
CA ALA A 161 17.11 0.54 -16.40
C ALA A 161 17.45 1.98 -16.80
N GLU A 162 17.34 2.32 -18.09
CA GLU A 162 17.45 3.72 -18.52
C GLU A 162 16.24 4.52 -18.05
N GLY A 163 16.50 5.56 -17.25
CA GLY A 163 15.50 6.57 -16.86
C GLY A 163 14.34 6.04 -16.03
N MET A 164 14.49 4.98 -15.27
CA MET A 164 13.40 4.26 -14.64
C MET A 164 13.25 4.57 -13.15
N ILE A 165 12.01 4.53 -12.72
CA ILE A 165 11.66 4.45 -11.32
C ILE A 165 11.77 3.00 -10.89
N ILE A 166 12.64 2.72 -9.93
CA ILE A 166 12.91 1.36 -9.47
C ILE A 166 12.04 1.02 -8.25
N PRO A 167 11.14 0.05 -8.38
CA PRO A 167 10.36 -0.44 -7.26
C PRO A 167 11.24 -1.27 -6.31
N VAL A 168 11.21 -0.97 -5.03
CA VAL A 168 11.89 -1.74 -3.98
C VAL A 168 10.88 -2.63 -3.27
N HIS A 169 10.82 -3.88 -3.69
CA HIS A 169 9.97 -4.88 -3.05
C HIS A 169 10.57 -5.39 -1.74
N PRO A 170 9.74 -5.80 -0.78
CA PRO A 170 10.23 -6.60 0.34
C PRO A 170 10.95 -7.85 -0.17
N ALA A 171 12.15 -8.07 0.32
CA ALA A 171 13.04 -9.16 -0.09
C ALA A 171 13.55 -9.91 1.15
N CYS A 172 14.20 -11.05 0.92
CA CYS A 172 14.86 -11.83 1.96
C CYS A 172 16.30 -12.18 1.55
N GLU A 173 17.09 -12.72 2.45
CA GLU A 173 18.48 -13.09 2.17
C GLU A 173 18.65 -14.02 0.95
N LYS A 174 17.63 -14.88 0.69
CA LYS A 174 17.65 -15.85 -0.41
C LYS A 174 17.12 -15.32 -1.75
N ILE A 175 16.41 -14.18 -1.74
CA ILE A 175 15.85 -13.55 -2.93
C ILE A 175 16.15 -12.05 -2.84
N SER A 176 17.06 -11.56 -3.67
CA SER A 176 17.38 -10.13 -3.74
C SER A 176 16.21 -9.32 -4.34
N ALA A 177 16.21 -8.01 -4.12
CA ALA A 177 15.20 -7.09 -4.68
C ALA A 177 15.15 -7.17 -6.22
N ALA A 178 16.29 -7.33 -6.89
CA ALA A 178 16.36 -7.48 -8.34
C ALA A 178 15.69 -8.81 -8.79
N TRP A 179 15.93 -9.90 -8.08
CA TRP A 179 15.24 -11.16 -8.35
C TRP A 179 13.73 -11.07 -8.09
N MET A 180 13.31 -10.44 -6.98
CA MET A 180 11.88 -10.23 -6.70
C MET A 180 11.22 -9.47 -7.85
N ARG A 181 11.80 -8.39 -8.33
CA ARG A 181 11.32 -7.60 -9.48
C ARG A 181 11.13 -8.47 -10.74
N ARG A 182 12.10 -9.35 -11.05
CA ARG A 182 11.99 -10.27 -12.19
C ARG A 182 10.87 -11.30 -12.02
N LEU A 183 10.71 -11.85 -10.81
CA LEU A 183 9.66 -12.84 -10.53
C LEU A 183 8.27 -12.21 -10.60
N VAL A 184 8.10 -10.99 -10.08
CA VAL A 184 6.85 -10.23 -10.20
C VAL A 184 6.52 -9.94 -11.67
N GLY A 185 7.52 -9.52 -12.48
CA GLY A 185 7.34 -9.31 -13.91
C GLY A 185 6.83 -10.57 -14.62
N ASN A 186 7.46 -11.72 -14.36
CA ASN A 186 7.03 -13.00 -14.92
C ASN A 186 5.62 -13.41 -14.46
N ALA A 187 5.24 -13.10 -13.22
CA ALA A 187 3.89 -13.37 -12.73
C ALA A 187 2.87 -12.51 -13.45
N LEU A 188 3.12 -11.20 -13.60
CA LEU A 188 2.23 -10.29 -14.32
C LEU A 188 2.08 -10.66 -15.82
N GLU A 189 3.14 -11.15 -16.44
CA GLU A 189 3.06 -11.70 -17.82
C GLU A 189 2.21 -12.96 -17.89
N ALA A 190 2.33 -13.85 -16.91
CA ALA A 190 1.60 -15.10 -16.87
C ALA A 190 0.09 -14.91 -16.66
N VAL A 191 -0.32 -13.85 -15.97
CA VAL A 191 -1.73 -13.53 -15.67
C VAL A 191 -2.35 -12.49 -16.60
N ARG A 192 -1.87 -12.38 -17.83
CA ARG A 192 -2.47 -11.51 -18.86
C ARG A 192 -3.95 -11.82 -19.04
N GLY A 193 -4.79 -10.78 -19.11
CA GLY A 193 -6.23 -10.92 -19.26
C GLY A 193 -6.99 -11.07 -17.94
N LEU A 194 -6.43 -10.57 -16.84
CA LEU A 194 -7.10 -10.51 -15.55
C LEU A 194 -8.47 -9.84 -15.67
N HIS A 195 -9.48 -10.55 -15.20
CA HIS A 195 -10.81 -9.96 -15.03
C HIS A 195 -10.73 -8.78 -14.06
N ASP A 196 -11.30 -7.64 -14.47
CA ASP A 196 -11.41 -6.46 -13.61
C ASP A 196 -12.74 -6.57 -12.82
N PRO A 197 -12.69 -6.64 -11.49
CA PRO A 197 -13.90 -6.78 -10.67
C PRO A 197 -14.73 -5.49 -10.64
N LEU A 198 -14.14 -4.32 -11.00
CA LEU A 198 -14.86 -3.07 -11.04
C LEU A 198 -15.60 -2.90 -12.37
N PRO A 199 -16.92 -2.64 -12.35
CA PRO A 199 -17.68 -2.29 -13.53
C PRO A 199 -17.10 -1.09 -14.28
N LEU A 200 -17.21 -1.13 -15.61
CA LEU A 200 -16.67 -0.04 -16.47
C LEU A 200 -17.23 1.33 -16.09
N GLU A 201 -18.53 1.37 -15.73
CA GLU A 201 -19.23 2.60 -15.31
C GLU A 201 -18.59 3.22 -14.06
N LEU A 202 -18.26 2.43 -13.05
CA LEU A 202 -17.55 2.91 -11.84
C LEU A 202 -16.15 3.40 -12.20
N ARG A 203 -15.44 2.66 -13.04
CA ARG A 203 -14.10 3.06 -13.47
C ARG A 203 -14.13 4.37 -14.24
N ALA A 204 -15.11 4.56 -15.14
CA ALA A 204 -15.28 5.78 -15.89
C ALA A 204 -15.68 6.96 -14.96
N LYS A 205 -16.66 6.75 -14.06
CA LYS A 205 -17.13 7.79 -13.12
C LYS A 205 -16.01 8.32 -12.24
N TYR A 206 -15.18 7.45 -11.71
CA TYR A 206 -14.10 7.81 -10.78
C TYR A 206 -12.72 7.91 -11.45
N ARG A 207 -12.66 7.84 -12.78
CA ARG A 207 -11.41 7.90 -13.57
C ARG A 207 -10.35 6.91 -13.05
N LEU A 208 -10.75 5.66 -12.84
CA LEU A 208 -9.86 4.61 -12.35
C LEU A 208 -9.30 3.81 -13.53
N MET A 209 -8.01 3.53 -13.50
CA MET A 209 -7.38 2.65 -14.49
C MET A 209 -7.88 1.19 -14.33
N SER A 210 -7.64 0.35 -15.33
CA SER A 210 -7.95 -1.08 -15.22
C SER A 210 -7.05 -1.76 -14.17
N ARG A 211 -7.52 -2.90 -13.63
CA ARG A 211 -6.74 -3.67 -12.65
C ARG A 211 -5.38 -4.10 -13.20
N GLY A 212 -5.34 -4.58 -14.44
CA GLY A 212 -4.08 -4.98 -15.08
C GLY A 212 -3.11 -3.82 -15.26
N ALA A 213 -3.60 -2.64 -15.69
CA ALA A 213 -2.79 -1.44 -15.78
C ALA A 213 -2.28 -1.00 -14.39
N ALA A 214 -3.14 -1.03 -13.36
CA ALA A 214 -2.74 -0.68 -12.01
C ALA A 214 -1.65 -1.60 -11.46
N LEU A 215 -1.77 -2.92 -11.65
CA LEU A 215 -0.74 -3.87 -11.26
C LEU A 215 0.57 -3.66 -12.04
N SER A 216 0.50 -3.35 -13.32
CA SER A 216 1.71 -3.05 -14.11
C SER A 216 2.37 -1.75 -13.64
N CYS A 217 1.60 -0.67 -13.47
CA CYS A 217 2.13 0.63 -13.07
C CYS A 217 2.67 0.65 -11.62
N ILE A 218 2.07 -0.12 -10.69
CA ILE A 218 2.57 -0.18 -9.31
C ILE A 218 3.91 -0.92 -9.23
N HIS A 219 4.16 -1.89 -10.12
CA HIS A 219 5.40 -2.67 -10.13
C HIS A 219 6.45 -2.15 -11.11
N PHE A 220 6.03 -1.51 -12.20
CA PHE A 220 6.93 -1.04 -13.28
C PHE A 220 6.46 0.34 -13.78
N PRO A 221 6.49 1.37 -12.92
CA PRO A 221 6.05 2.71 -13.30
C PRO A 221 7.07 3.39 -14.22
N HIS A 222 6.57 4.19 -15.16
CA HIS A 222 7.38 5.11 -15.96
C HIS A 222 7.49 6.49 -15.31
N ALA A 223 6.47 6.89 -14.52
CA ALA A 223 6.41 8.14 -13.79
C ALA A 223 5.81 7.95 -12.39
N MET A 224 6.16 8.83 -11.44
CA MET A 224 5.63 8.76 -10.08
C MET A 224 4.11 8.99 -10.03
N ASP A 225 3.56 9.74 -10.98
CA ASP A 225 2.13 9.97 -11.11
C ASP A 225 1.37 8.65 -11.42
N GLU A 226 1.97 7.76 -12.21
CA GLU A 226 1.40 6.43 -12.48
C GLU A 226 1.31 5.60 -11.21
N VAL A 227 2.30 5.70 -10.30
CA VAL A 227 2.26 5.03 -8.99
C VAL A 227 1.07 5.52 -8.16
N ALA A 228 0.85 6.85 -8.13
CA ALA A 228 -0.25 7.45 -7.40
C ALA A 228 -1.62 6.98 -7.94
N GLU A 229 -1.77 6.98 -9.26
CA GLU A 229 -2.99 6.52 -9.95
C GLU A 229 -3.24 5.02 -9.74
N ALA A 230 -2.19 4.20 -9.86
CA ALA A 230 -2.26 2.76 -9.62
C ALA A 230 -2.65 2.46 -8.17
N ARG A 231 -2.02 3.13 -7.21
CA ARG A 231 -2.33 3.01 -5.79
C ARG A 231 -3.78 3.40 -5.50
N ARG A 232 -4.25 4.54 -6.05
CA ARG A 232 -5.63 4.98 -5.90
C ARG A 232 -6.62 3.92 -6.39
N ARG A 233 -6.34 3.30 -7.54
CA ARG A 233 -7.17 2.23 -8.10
C ARG A 233 -7.22 0.98 -7.19
N LEU A 234 -6.07 0.55 -6.69
CA LEU A 234 -5.96 -0.65 -5.86
C LEU A 234 -6.61 -0.44 -4.48
N VAL A 235 -6.40 0.72 -3.86
CA VAL A 235 -7.03 1.10 -2.59
C VAL A 235 -8.55 1.20 -2.75
N TYR A 236 -9.02 1.82 -3.85
CA TYR A 236 -10.47 1.89 -4.12
C TYR A 236 -11.10 0.51 -4.22
N GLU A 237 -10.46 -0.43 -4.93
CA GLU A 237 -10.95 -1.81 -5.03
C GLU A 237 -11.02 -2.50 -3.67
N GLU A 238 -9.95 -2.41 -2.89
CA GLU A 238 -9.86 -3.05 -1.57
C GLU A 238 -10.93 -2.52 -0.61
N LEU A 239 -11.09 -1.19 -0.53
CA LEU A 239 -12.09 -0.57 0.32
C LEU A 239 -13.52 -0.86 -0.15
N LEU A 240 -13.77 -0.85 -1.45
CA LEU A 240 -15.09 -1.20 -1.99
C LEU A 240 -15.46 -2.65 -1.66
N LEU A 241 -14.54 -3.60 -1.82
CA LEU A 241 -14.78 -4.99 -1.47
C LEU A 241 -15.03 -5.16 0.02
N LEU A 242 -14.29 -4.45 0.87
CA LEU A 242 -14.50 -4.46 2.32
C LEU A 242 -15.90 -3.92 2.66
N GLU A 243 -16.30 -2.78 2.10
CA GLU A 243 -17.64 -2.21 2.32
C GLU A 243 -18.75 -3.15 1.87
N LEU A 244 -18.60 -3.77 0.69
CA LEU A 244 -19.59 -4.75 0.20
C LEU A 244 -19.69 -5.97 1.13
N MET A 245 -18.57 -6.43 1.69
CA MET A 245 -18.59 -7.53 2.68
C MET A 245 -19.32 -7.11 3.96
N LEU A 246 -19.04 -5.92 4.48
CA LEU A 246 -19.70 -5.38 5.67
C LEU A 246 -21.20 -5.16 5.45
N MET A 247 -21.57 -4.62 4.29
CA MET A 247 -22.98 -4.44 3.91
C MET A 247 -23.72 -5.78 3.79
N ARG A 248 -23.06 -6.78 3.20
CA ARG A 248 -23.62 -8.13 3.09
C ARG A 248 -23.83 -8.73 4.47
N GLU A 249 -22.82 -8.68 5.33
CA GLU A 249 -22.92 -9.20 6.70
C GLU A 249 -24.00 -8.47 7.51
N SER A 250 -24.12 -7.15 7.34
CA SER A 250 -25.18 -6.36 7.97
C SER A 250 -26.57 -6.81 7.50
N ARG A 251 -26.75 -7.05 6.19
CA ARG A 251 -28.01 -7.57 5.66
C ARG A 251 -28.32 -8.97 6.19
N GLU A 252 -27.34 -9.87 6.17
CA GLU A 252 -27.54 -11.26 6.66
C GLU A 252 -27.95 -11.29 8.14
N ARG A 253 -27.49 -10.32 8.97
CA ARG A 253 -27.92 -10.20 10.37
C ARG A 253 -29.35 -9.68 10.53
N THR A 254 -29.85 -8.90 9.58
CA THR A 254 -31.21 -8.33 9.63
C THR A 254 -32.21 -9.13 8.85
N ASP A 255 -31.78 -10.01 7.94
CA ASP A 255 -32.64 -10.88 7.16
C ASP A 255 -33.38 -11.85 8.11
N GLY A 256 -34.74 -11.81 8.05
CA GLY A 256 -35.59 -12.62 8.89
C GLY A 256 -35.91 -12.03 10.28
N CYS A 257 -35.39 -10.83 10.61
CA CYS A 257 -35.81 -10.09 11.79
C CYS A 257 -36.94 -9.14 11.42
N GLU A 258 -38.08 -9.23 12.12
CA GLU A 258 -39.13 -8.20 12.04
C GLU A 258 -38.66 -7.00 12.90
N PRO A 259 -38.37 -5.84 12.31
CA PRO A 259 -37.94 -4.68 13.08
C PRO A 259 -39.11 -4.13 13.92
N VAL A 260 -38.85 -3.81 15.15
CA VAL A 260 -39.79 -3.09 16.01
C VAL A 260 -39.71 -1.61 15.70
N VAL A 261 -40.80 -1.00 15.23
CA VAL A 261 -40.89 0.45 15.06
C VAL A 261 -41.19 1.07 16.42
N HIS A 262 -40.28 1.88 16.93
CA HIS A 262 -40.40 2.45 18.26
C HIS A 262 -41.13 3.79 18.27
N ALA A 263 -41.95 3.99 19.31
CA ALA A 263 -42.57 5.28 19.59
C ALA A 263 -41.53 6.25 20.18
N VAL A 264 -41.38 7.40 19.55
CA VAL A 264 -40.32 8.37 19.93
C VAL A 264 -40.86 9.64 20.63
N ASP A 265 -42.15 9.64 20.91
CA ASP A 265 -42.89 10.74 21.56
C ASP A 265 -43.71 10.30 22.79
N GLY A 266 -43.38 9.15 23.38
CA GLY A 266 -44.11 8.54 24.45
C GLY A 266 -43.91 9.22 25.83
N PRO A 267 -44.68 8.78 26.84
CA PRO A 267 -44.66 9.42 28.16
C PRO A 267 -43.33 9.29 28.92
N ARG A 268 -42.59 8.17 28.72
CA ARG A 268 -41.25 7.99 29.35
C ARG A 268 -40.21 8.90 28.69
N MET A 269 -40.32 9.11 27.38
CA MET A 269 -39.47 10.07 26.65
C MET A 269 -39.68 11.49 27.23
N THR A 270 -40.93 11.91 27.42
CA THR A 270 -41.27 13.21 27.99
C THR A 270 -40.75 13.34 29.42
N ALA A 271 -41.02 12.33 30.26
CA ALA A 271 -40.56 12.33 31.66
C ALA A 271 -39.01 12.35 31.74
N LEU A 272 -38.31 11.65 30.87
CA LEU A 272 -36.85 11.70 30.81
C LEU A 272 -36.34 13.08 30.42
N ALA A 273 -36.97 13.70 29.41
CA ALA A 273 -36.57 15.05 28.96
C ALA A 273 -36.76 16.10 30.06
N GLU A 274 -37.81 15.98 30.87
CA GLU A 274 -38.07 16.84 32.06
C GLU A 274 -37.13 16.54 33.23
N ALA A 275 -36.73 15.28 33.41
CA ALA A 275 -35.87 14.85 34.51
C ALA A 275 -34.38 15.21 34.31
N VAL A 276 -33.94 15.41 33.07
CA VAL A 276 -32.55 15.81 32.80
C VAL A 276 -32.29 17.24 33.29
N PRO A 277 -31.37 17.45 34.29
CA PRO A 277 -31.20 18.72 34.96
C PRO A 277 -30.42 19.78 34.19
N PHE A 278 -30.09 19.50 32.93
CA PHE A 278 -29.30 20.37 32.04
C PHE A 278 -29.88 20.36 30.63
N ARG A 279 -29.52 21.36 29.83
CA ARG A 279 -29.83 21.35 28.41
C ARG A 279 -28.81 20.53 27.63
N LEU A 280 -29.28 19.71 26.70
CA LEU A 280 -28.43 19.00 25.78
C LEU A 280 -27.68 20.01 24.86
N THR A 281 -26.46 19.67 24.48
CA THR A 281 -25.74 20.45 23.47
C THR A 281 -26.34 20.21 22.08
N ASP A 282 -26.01 21.07 21.12
CA ASP A 282 -26.54 20.94 19.76
C ASP A 282 -26.15 19.59 19.14
N GLU A 283 -24.91 19.09 19.38
CA GLU A 283 -24.45 17.80 18.90
C GLU A 283 -25.20 16.63 19.60
N GLN A 284 -25.53 16.77 20.91
CA GLN A 284 -26.32 15.75 21.61
C GLN A 284 -27.76 15.71 21.08
N GLU A 285 -28.37 16.86 20.81
CA GLU A 285 -29.69 16.95 20.20
C GLU A 285 -29.74 16.38 18.79
N GLU A 286 -28.70 16.64 18.00
CA GLU A 286 -28.55 16.03 16.65
C GLU A 286 -28.42 14.51 16.73
N ALA A 287 -27.49 13.98 17.55
CA ALA A 287 -27.31 12.56 17.75
C ALA A 287 -28.58 11.86 18.27
N LYS A 288 -29.28 12.49 19.22
CA LYS A 288 -30.57 12.00 19.73
C LYS A 288 -31.60 11.93 18.61
N ARG A 289 -31.74 12.96 17.80
CA ARG A 289 -32.68 13.01 16.67
C ARG A 289 -32.40 11.92 15.65
N ASP A 290 -31.14 11.72 15.28
CA ASP A 290 -30.73 10.72 14.32
C ASP A 290 -31.03 9.28 14.82
N ILE A 291 -30.71 9.00 16.09
CA ILE A 291 -30.99 7.69 16.71
C ILE A 291 -32.49 7.45 16.81
N LEU A 292 -33.27 8.43 17.26
CA LEU A 292 -34.72 8.30 17.37
C LEU A 292 -35.38 8.15 16.00
N ALA A 293 -34.94 8.88 14.99
CA ALA A 293 -35.43 8.72 13.61
C ALA A 293 -35.16 7.31 13.07
N ALA A 294 -34.00 6.74 13.39
CA ALA A 294 -33.69 5.38 12.99
C ALA A 294 -34.51 4.31 13.75
N LEU A 295 -34.79 4.55 15.04
CA LEU A 295 -35.65 3.66 15.84
C LEU A 295 -37.11 3.72 15.41
N ALA A 296 -37.57 4.83 14.87
CA ALA A 296 -38.90 5.00 14.31
C ALA A 296 -39.06 4.43 12.87
N ALA A 297 -37.97 4.07 12.22
CA ALA A 297 -38.00 3.52 10.86
C ALA A 297 -38.31 2.02 10.85
N PRO A 298 -38.93 1.49 9.77
CA PRO A 298 -39.24 0.06 9.64
C PRO A 298 -38.01 -0.76 9.25
N GLN A 299 -36.88 -0.54 9.95
CA GLN A 299 -35.61 -1.24 9.76
C GLN A 299 -34.83 -1.34 11.07
N THR A 300 -34.00 -2.35 11.21
CA THR A 300 -33.17 -2.50 12.39
C THR A 300 -32.13 -1.38 12.45
N ALA A 301 -32.17 -0.57 13.52
CA ALA A 301 -31.21 0.51 13.75
C ALA A 301 -29.87 -0.05 14.26
N ASN A 302 -28.78 0.43 13.70
CA ASN A 302 -27.42 0.16 14.18
C ASN A 302 -26.61 1.46 14.12
N HIS A 303 -26.38 2.07 15.28
CA HIS A 303 -25.71 3.36 15.41
C HIS A 303 -24.47 3.27 16.26
N LEU A 304 -23.39 3.93 15.84
CA LEU A 304 -22.18 4.12 16.62
C LEU A 304 -22.10 5.59 17.08
N LEU A 305 -22.34 5.81 18.38
CA LEU A 305 -22.21 7.13 18.99
C LEU A 305 -20.78 7.36 19.49
N LEU A 306 -20.03 8.22 18.81
CA LEU A 306 -18.65 8.58 19.15
C LEU A 306 -18.60 9.88 19.95
N GLY A 307 -17.70 9.94 20.92
CA GLY A 307 -17.47 11.15 21.70
C GLY A 307 -16.44 10.92 22.79
N TYR A 308 -15.80 11.99 23.27
CA TYR A 308 -14.84 11.94 24.37
C TYR A 308 -15.49 11.51 25.68
N VAL A 309 -14.66 11.17 26.68
CA VAL A 309 -15.14 10.91 28.04
C VAL A 309 -15.80 12.19 28.61
N GLY A 310 -16.98 12.02 29.20
CA GLY A 310 -17.73 13.15 29.80
C GLY A 310 -18.63 13.92 28.81
N THR A 311 -18.69 13.56 27.52
CA THR A 311 -19.57 14.24 26.54
C THR A 311 -21.06 13.85 26.64
N GLY A 312 -21.46 13.14 27.68
CA GLY A 312 -22.89 12.81 27.92
C GLY A 312 -23.47 11.75 26.97
N LYS A 313 -22.66 10.84 26.36
CA LYS A 313 -23.16 9.74 25.52
C LYS A 313 -24.25 8.90 26.19
N THR A 314 -24.14 8.71 27.50
CA THR A 314 -25.11 7.91 28.31
C THR A 314 -26.48 8.54 28.32
N VAL A 315 -26.60 9.86 28.37
CA VAL A 315 -27.92 10.53 28.34
C VAL A 315 -28.60 10.35 26.96
N VAL A 316 -27.81 10.42 25.87
CA VAL A 316 -28.35 10.15 24.53
C VAL A 316 -28.82 8.68 24.40
N ALA A 317 -28.06 7.74 24.96
CA ALA A 317 -28.46 6.32 25.00
C ALA A 317 -29.74 6.12 25.85
N ALA A 318 -29.90 6.86 26.95
CA ALA A 318 -31.10 6.80 27.79
C ALA A 318 -32.39 7.16 27.03
N PHE A 319 -32.33 8.11 26.10
CA PHE A 319 -33.47 8.44 25.22
C PHE A 319 -33.84 7.26 24.29
N ALA A 320 -32.86 6.54 23.78
CA ALA A 320 -33.13 5.33 22.98
C ALA A 320 -33.79 4.22 23.81
N LEU A 321 -33.36 4.04 25.08
CA LEU A 321 -33.97 3.09 26.02
C LEU A 321 -35.41 3.50 26.37
N ALA A 322 -35.67 4.78 26.55
CA ALA A 322 -37.01 5.32 26.84
C ALA A 322 -37.96 5.07 25.66
N ALA A 323 -37.51 5.29 24.42
CA ALA A 323 -38.29 5.00 23.22
C ALA A 323 -38.64 3.51 23.11
N ALA A 324 -37.71 2.60 23.37
CA ALA A 324 -38.00 1.18 23.41
C ALA A 324 -38.99 0.82 24.49
N ALA A 325 -38.90 1.39 25.69
CA ALA A 325 -39.80 1.16 26.80
C ALA A 325 -41.20 1.73 26.56
N ASP A 326 -41.36 2.85 25.86
CA ASP A 326 -42.65 3.43 25.47
C ASP A 326 -43.39 2.58 24.45
N THR A 327 -42.66 1.82 23.63
CA THR A 327 -43.21 0.85 22.69
C THR A 327 -43.62 -0.48 23.36
N GLY A 328 -43.30 -0.65 24.65
CA GLY A 328 -43.51 -1.92 25.37
C GLY A 328 -42.42 -2.96 25.11
N ALA A 329 -41.36 -2.59 24.42
CA ALA A 329 -40.19 -3.45 24.19
C ALA A 329 -39.23 -3.45 25.40
N GLN A 330 -38.39 -4.48 25.49
CA GLN A 330 -37.31 -4.54 26.48
C GLN A 330 -36.05 -3.89 25.91
N ALA A 331 -35.33 -3.19 26.77
CA ALA A 331 -34.07 -2.60 26.43
C ALA A 331 -32.96 -3.08 27.39
N LEU A 332 -31.75 -3.29 26.87
CA LEU A 332 -30.59 -3.73 27.63
C LEU A 332 -29.44 -2.77 27.41
N LEU A 333 -28.89 -2.25 28.51
CA LEU A 333 -27.65 -1.46 28.50
C LEU A 333 -26.51 -2.31 29.08
N MET A 334 -25.48 -2.53 28.28
CA MET A 334 -24.28 -3.23 28.72
C MET A 334 -23.16 -2.23 29.02
N ALA A 335 -22.45 -2.42 30.11
CA ALA A 335 -21.28 -1.64 30.47
C ALA A 335 -20.06 -2.56 30.69
N PRO A 336 -18.84 -2.08 30.39
CA PRO A 336 -17.62 -2.90 30.48
C PRO A 336 -17.19 -3.19 31.93
N THR A 337 -17.69 -2.43 32.91
CA THR A 337 -17.37 -2.61 34.33
C THR A 337 -18.61 -2.50 35.19
N GLU A 338 -18.59 -3.18 36.35
CA GLU A 338 -19.66 -3.10 37.34
C GLU A 338 -19.90 -1.66 37.85
N VAL A 339 -18.86 -0.88 37.99
CA VAL A 339 -18.94 0.52 38.43
C VAL A 339 -19.75 1.36 37.46
N LEU A 340 -19.50 1.21 36.16
CA LEU A 340 -20.23 1.92 35.10
C LEU A 340 -21.68 1.41 34.95
N ALA A 341 -21.93 0.13 35.25
CA ALA A 341 -23.28 -0.43 35.21
C ALA A 341 -24.16 0.06 36.38
N ARG A 342 -23.54 0.49 37.49
CA ARG A 342 -24.25 1.01 38.67
C ARG A 342 -24.47 2.53 38.64
N GLN A 343 -23.77 3.26 37.76
CA GLN A 343 -24.01 4.68 37.50
C GLN A 343 -25.28 4.91 36.68
#